data_9fe49f8846ce1099ba232cb51fda872e
#
_entry.id   9fe49f8846ce1099ba232cb51fda872e
#
_cell.length_a   1.000
_cell.length_b   1.000
_cell.length_c   1.000
_cell.angle_alpha   90.00
_cell.angle_beta   90.00
_cell.angle_gamma   90.00
#
_symmetry.space_group_name_H-M   'P 1'
#
loop_
_entity.id
_entity.type
_entity.pdbx_description
1 polymer ?
#
loop_
_entity_poly.entity_id
_entity_poly.type
_entity_poly.pdbx_seq_one_letter_code
_entity_poly.pdbx_strand_id
1 'polypeptide(L)'
;MSRILIVTDAWAPQMNGVVRTLQTVRARLETQGHEVHVISPDLFRNIPCPTYSEIRLALTTRRRVGRMIEALAPDHLHIATEGPLGLAARRWGLRNKARFTTAYHTQFPDYVARRTKLPARWFWKYISWFHRPARAVMVSTRTMAAELAAHGLPATRLWGRGVDLACFTPDAGTHPALADLPRPVQIYVGRVAIEKNIEAFLDATHPGSKVVVGDGPSLASLRKRYPDGHFLGALRGRELASAYASADVFVFPSRTDTFGLVMIEALACGTPVAAYPVPGPLDVLTPETGVMDTELDVAIASALRLDRAACAAYGRSFSWETSARQFLTALEPLGVPAEQVEQQCDHECAAE
;
A
#
# COMPACT_ATOMS: atom_id res chain seq x y z
N MET A 1 -25.94 4.26 -6.34
CA MET A 1 -25.56 4.59 -4.95
C MET A 1 -25.52 3.29 -4.19
N SER A 2 -24.43 2.98 -3.50
CA SER A 2 -24.28 1.72 -2.74
C SER A 2 -23.69 2.02 -1.39
N ARG A 3 -24.04 1.24 -0.38
CA ARG A 3 -23.45 1.27 0.95
C ARG A 3 -22.32 0.24 1.03
N ILE A 4 -21.10 0.72 1.17
CA ILE A 4 -19.88 -0.09 1.14
C ILE A 4 -19.27 -0.12 2.53
N LEU A 5 -19.03 -1.32 3.06
CA LEU A 5 -18.34 -1.49 4.34
C LEU A 5 -16.91 -2.03 4.11
N ILE A 6 -15.94 -1.30 4.61
CA ILE A 6 -14.54 -1.72 4.64
C ILE A 6 -14.18 -2.09 6.09
N VAL A 7 -13.68 -3.30 6.31
CA VAL A 7 -13.15 -3.74 7.61
C VAL A 7 -11.65 -3.87 7.51
N THR A 8 -10.92 -3.16 8.37
CA THR A 8 -9.45 -3.09 8.31
C THR A 8 -8.82 -2.95 9.68
N ASP A 9 -7.66 -3.59 9.87
CA ASP A 9 -6.77 -3.37 11.02
C ASP A 9 -5.71 -2.28 10.75
N ALA A 10 -5.61 -1.82 9.49
CA ALA A 10 -4.72 -0.76 9.04
C ALA A 10 -5.49 0.55 8.84
N TRP A 11 -5.40 1.48 9.81
CA TRP A 11 -6.08 2.77 9.79
C TRP A 11 -5.28 3.84 10.55
N ALA A 12 -5.69 5.10 10.45
CA ALA A 12 -5.09 6.18 11.22
C ALA A 12 -4.99 5.83 12.73
N PRO A 13 -3.92 6.24 13.42
CA PRO A 13 -2.85 7.15 13.02
C PRO A 13 -1.68 6.50 12.25
N GLN A 14 -1.77 5.23 11.83
CA GLN A 14 -0.74 4.59 11.04
C GLN A 14 -0.51 5.33 9.72
N MET A 15 0.75 5.47 9.32
CA MET A 15 1.13 6.07 8.04
C MET A 15 1.84 5.03 7.17
N ASN A 16 1.07 4.36 6.32
CA ASN A 16 1.60 3.39 5.36
C ASN A 16 0.74 3.39 4.08
N GLY A 17 1.23 2.69 3.06
CA GLY A 17 0.58 2.65 1.75
C GLY A 17 -0.84 2.07 1.76
N VAL A 18 -1.14 1.13 2.68
CA VAL A 18 -2.48 0.54 2.81
C VAL A 18 -3.47 1.56 3.34
N VAL A 19 -3.12 2.24 4.45
CA VAL A 19 -3.96 3.29 5.05
C VAL A 19 -4.24 4.39 4.05
N ARG A 20 -3.20 4.90 3.38
CA ARG A 20 -3.33 5.95 2.36
C ARG A 20 -4.27 5.50 1.22
N THR A 21 -4.12 4.27 0.74
CA THR A 21 -4.97 3.73 -0.33
C THR A 21 -6.43 3.66 0.11
N LEU A 22 -6.71 3.08 1.28
CA LEU A 22 -8.07 2.94 1.79
C LEU A 22 -8.75 4.29 2.02
N GLN A 23 -8.03 5.24 2.63
CA GLN A 23 -8.56 6.59 2.88
C GLN A 23 -8.85 7.34 1.58
N THR A 24 -7.95 7.27 0.60
CA THR A 24 -8.14 7.97 -0.67
C THR A 24 -9.26 7.35 -1.49
N VAL A 25 -9.32 6.02 -1.58
CA VAL A 25 -10.39 5.31 -2.29
C VAL A 25 -11.74 5.60 -1.62
N ARG A 26 -11.83 5.56 -0.28
CA ARG A 26 -13.02 5.97 0.46
C ARG A 26 -13.48 7.36 0.04
N ALA A 27 -12.60 8.37 0.13
CA ALA A 27 -12.95 9.74 -0.22
C ALA A 27 -13.43 9.89 -1.69
N ARG A 28 -12.80 9.16 -2.63
CA ARG A 28 -13.22 9.17 -4.05
C ARG A 28 -14.58 8.52 -4.26
N LEU A 29 -14.88 7.43 -3.58
CA LEU A 29 -16.20 6.77 -3.65
C LEU A 29 -17.29 7.64 -3.01
N GLU A 30 -17.01 8.31 -1.91
CA GLU A 30 -17.93 9.26 -1.27
C GLU A 30 -18.25 10.45 -2.21
N THR A 31 -17.25 10.99 -2.94
CA THR A 31 -17.49 12.04 -3.96
C THR A 31 -18.30 11.55 -5.16
N GLN A 32 -18.32 10.24 -5.43
CA GLN A 32 -19.14 9.60 -6.46
C GLN A 32 -20.56 9.24 -5.97
N GLY A 33 -20.91 9.61 -4.74
CA GLY A 33 -22.24 9.41 -4.17
C GLY A 33 -22.45 8.04 -3.51
N HIS A 34 -21.40 7.28 -3.23
CA HIS A 34 -21.48 6.05 -2.42
C HIS A 34 -21.36 6.40 -0.93
N GLU A 35 -22.03 5.61 -0.09
CA GLU A 35 -21.90 5.67 1.35
C GLU A 35 -20.84 4.67 1.80
N VAL A 36 -19.71 5.15 2.36
CA VAL A 36 -18.57 4.28 2.71
C VAL A 36 -18.32 4.29 4.22
N HIS A 37 -18.59 3.18 4.86
CA HIS A 37 -18.30 2.96 6.28
C HIS A 37 -16.99 2.19 6.46
N VAL A 38 -16.31 2.46 7.57
CA VAL A 38 -15.06 1.76 7.92
C VAL A 38 -15.15 1.27 9.36
N ILE A 39 -14.92 -0.03 9.56
CA ILE A 39 -14.67 -0.62 10.87
C ILE A 39 -13.16 -0.79 11.02
N SER A 40 -12.58 -0.03 11.96
CA SER A 40 -11.13 0.09 12.16
C SER A 40 -10.76 0.14 13.65
N PRO A 41 -9.47 -0.01 14.02
CA PRO A 41 -9.05 -0.14 15.41
C PRO A 41 -9.36 1.05 16.32
N ASP A 42 -9.51 2.26 15.77
CA ASP A 42 -9.87 3.48 16.50
C ASP A 42 -11.27 3.45 17.11
N LEU A 43 -12.18 2.60 16.59
CA LEU A 43 -13.51 2.38 17.17
C LEU A 43 -13.51 1.50 18.42
N PHE A 44 -12.35 0.98 18.82
CA PHE A 44 -12.19 0.02 19.90
C PHE A 44 -11.05 0.40 20.84
N ARG A 45 -11.06 -0.17 22.06
CA ARG A 45 -9.82 -0.26 22.82
C ARG A 45 -8.83 -1.07 22.01
N ASN A 46 -7.58 -0.62 21.93
CA ASN A 46 -6.57 -1.26 21.13
C ASN A 46 -5.22 -1.29 21.84
N ILE A 47 -4.38 -2.24 21.44
CA ILE A 47 -3.01 -2.40 21.94
C ILE A 47 -2.01 -2.32 20.76
N PRO A 48 -0.77 -1.88 21.00
CA PRO A 48 0.25 -1.92 19.96
C PRO A 48 0.59 -3.38 19.61
N CYS A 49 0.83 -3.65 18.31
CA CYS A 49 1.36 -4.93 17.88
C CYS A 49 2.80 -5.10 18.41
N PRO A 50 3.15 -6.24 19.02
CA PRO A 50 4.47 -6.44 19.64
C PRO A 50 5.66 -6.22 18.69
N THR A 51 5.49 -6.50 17.39
CA THR A 51 6.54 -6.36 16.38
C THR A 51 6.53 -5.03 15.64
N TYR A 52 5.39 -4.31 15.69
CA TYR A 52 5.15 -3.02 15.04
C TYR A 52 4.23 -2.18 15.90
N SER A 53 4.80 -1.39 16.80
CA SER A 53 4.05 -0.59 17.77
C SER A 53 3.09 0.44 17.14
N GLU A 54 3.36 0.84 15.93
CA GLU A 54 2.50 1.71 15.12
C GLU A 54 1.22 1.00 14.63
N ILE A 55 1.22 -0.34 14.51
CA ILE A 55 0.04 -1.12 14.18
C ILE A 55 -0.76 -1.35 15.47
N ARG A 56 -2.03 -0.94 15.44
CA ARG A 56 -2.94 -1.05 16.58
C ARG A 56 -3.86 -2.25 16.38
N LEU A 57 -3.87 -3.16 17.33
CA LEU A 57 -4.73 -4.34 17.33
C LEU A 57 -5.97 -4.07 18.17
N ALA A 58 -7.15 -4.16 17.58
CA ALA A 58 -8.41 -3.92 18.25
C ALA A 58 -8.71 -5.03 19.29
N LEU A 59 -9.03 -4.63 20.51
CA LEU A 59 -9.54 -5.50 21.56
C LEU A 59 -11.08 -5.52 21.47
N THR A 60 -11.61 -6.49 20.73
CA THR A 60 -13.05 -6.61 20.50
C THR A 60 -13.50 -8.04 20.42
N THR A 61 -14.80 -8.28 20.55
CA THR A 61 -15.40 -9.58 20.35
C THR A 61 -15.93 -9.73 18.91
N ARG A 62 -15.95 -10.96 18.41
CA ARG A 62 -16.52 -11.27 17.10
C ARG A 62 -18.01 -10.89 17.00
N ARG A 63 -18.76 -11.02 18.12
CA ARG A 63 -20.18 -10.61 18.21
C ARG A 63 -20.36 -9.10 18.02
N ARG A 64 -19.49 -8.27 18.64
CA ARG A 64 -19.57 -6.83 18.50
C ARG A 64 -19.34 -6.37 17.07
N VAL A 65 -18.33 -6.91 16.39
CA VAL A 65 -18.07 -6.60 14.97
C VAL A 65 -19.25 -7.07 14.11
N GLY A 66 -19.81 -8.27 14.36
CA GLY A 66 -20.99 -8.77 13.64
C GLY A 66 -22.18 -7.82 13.77
N ARG A 67 -22.54 -7.41 15.00
CA ARG A 67 -23.62 -6.42 15.22
C ARG A 67 -23.38 -5.09 14.51
N MET A 68 -22.15 -4.62 14.44
CA MET A 68 -21.82 -3.41 13.68
C MET A 68 -22.05 -3.58 12.19
N ILE A 69 -21.69 -4.74 11.61
CA ILE A 69 -21.96 -5.05 10.20
C ILE A 69 -23.48 -5.09 9.94
N GLU A 70 -24.23 -5.74 10.81
CA GLU A 70 -25.70 -5.85 10.72
C GLU A 70 -26.38 -4.49 10.82
N ALA A 71 -25.97 -3.65 11.79
CA ALA A 71 -26.53 -2.31 11.97
C ALA A 71 -26.25 -1.38 10.78
N LEU A 72 -25.13 -1.56 10.09
CA LEU A 72 -24.76 -0.78 8.90
C LEU A 72 -25.50 -1.29 7.64
N ALA A 73 -26.00 -2.51 7.63
CA ALA A 73 -26.70 -3.13 6.51
C ALA A 73 -26.04 -2.84 5.14
N PRO A 74 -24.76 -3.20 4.93
CA PRO A 74 -24.03 -2.82 3.73
C PRO A 74 -24.47 -3.63 2.50
N ASP A 75 -24.42 -3.00 1.32
CA ASP A 75 -24.58 -3.69 0.04
C ASP A 75 -23.35 -4.52 -0.33
N HIS A 76 -22.17 -4.06 0.14
CA HIS A 76 -20.88 -4.70 -0.14
C HIS A 76 -20.01 -4.76 1.12
N LEU A 77 -19.36 -5.90 1.34
CA LEU A 77 -18.40 -6.10 2.42
C LEU A 77 -16.99 -6.36 1.84
N HIS A 78 -16.05 -5.50 2.17
CA HIS A 78 -14.63 -5.67 1.85
C HIS A 78 -13.79 -5.81 3.11
N ILE A 79 -13.04 -6.90 3.23
CA ILE A 79 -12.12 -7.17 4.34
C ILE A 79 -10.70 -6.89 3.86
N ALA A 80 -10.16 -5.74 4.25
CA ALA A 80 -8.91 -5.24 3.70
C ALA A 80 -7.64 -5.80 4.36
N THR A 81 -7.75 -6.42 5.55
CA THR A 81 -6.59 -6.96 6.28
C THR A 81 -6.92 -8.25 7.01
N GLU A 82 -5.88 -9.04 7.30
CA GLU A 82 -5.96 -10.38 7.90
C GLU A 82 -5.88 -10.36 9.44
N GLY A 83 -5.97 -9.19 10.05
CA GLY A 83 -5.86 -9.02 11.51
C GLY A 83 -7.16 -9.36 12.29
N PRO A 84 -7.23 -9.00 13.57
CA PRO A 84 -8.35 -9.33 14.46
C PRO A 84 -9.73 -8.89 13.94
N LEU A 85 -9.83 -7.68 13.38
CA LEU A 85 -11.08 -7.17 12.80
C LEU A 85 -11.44 -7.93 11.53
N GLY A 86 -10.45 -8.17 10.65
CA GLY A 86 -10.66 -8.98 9.46
C GLY A 86 -11.13 -10.39 9.76
N LEU A 87 -10.55 -11.04 10.79
CA LEU A 87 -10.97 -12.36 11.26
C LEU A 87 -12.43 -12.36 11.78
N ALA A 88 -12.82 -11.29 12.50
CA ALA A 88 -14.18 -11.16 13.02
C ALA A 88 -15.21 -11.00 11.88
N ALA A 89 -14.91 -10.11 10.91
CA ALA A 89 -15.76 -9.89 9.74
C ALA A 89 -15.85 -11.14 8.85
N ARG A 90 -14.73 -11.84 8.61
CA ARG A 90 -14.70 -13.10 7.88
C ARG A 90 -15.62 -14.16 8.53
N ARG A 91 -15.54 -14.30 9.88
CA ARG A 91 -16.40 -15.25 10.59
C ARG A 91 -17.87 -14.88 10.46
N TRP A 92 -18.21 -13.60 10.57
CA TRP A 92 -19.57 -13.13 10.35
C TRP A 92 -20.06 -13.48 8.93
N GLY A 93 -19.27 -13.15 7.91
CA GLY A 93 -19.59 -13.47 6.51
C GLY A 93 -19.86 -14.95 6.28
N LEU A 94 -19.02 -15.84 6.86
CA LEU A 94 -19.20 -17.28 6.75
C LEU A 94 -20.48 -17.79 7.43
N ARG A 95 -20.78 -17.28 8.63
CA ARG A 95 -22.00 -17.68 9.37
C ARG A 95 -23.27 -17.26 8.65
N ASN A 96 -23.26 -16.09 8.05
CA ASN A 96 -24.42 -15.53 7.34
C ASN A 96 -24.44 -15.89 5.84
N LYS A 97 -23.52 -16.76 5.38
CA LYS A 97 -23.35 -17.12 3.95
C LYS A 97 -23.22 -15.90 3.04
N ALA A 98 -22.75 -14.79 3.61
CA ALA A 98 -22.55 -13.54 2.90
C ALA A 98 -21.36 -13.61 1.94
N ARG A 99 -21.49 -12.99 0.78
CA ARG A 99 -20.40 -12.82 -0.17
C ARG A 99 -19.57 -11.63 0.25
N PHE A 100 -18.25 -11.77 0.26
CA PHE A 100 -17.34 -10.69 0.57
C PHE A 100 -16.08 -10.76 -0.28
N THR A 101 -15.41 -9.65 -0.40
CA THR A 101 -14.08 -9.55 -1.01
C THR A 101 -13.02 -9.32 0.04
N THR A 102 -11.79 -9.71 -0.27
CA THR A 102 -10.62 -9.43 0.56
C THR A 102 -9.55 -8.72 -0.26
N ALA A 103 -8.52 -8.18 0.39
CA ALA A 103 -7.34 -7.66 -0.29
C ALA A 103 -6.07 -8.26 0.28
N TYR A 104 -5.09 -8.51 -0.58
CA TYR A 104 -3.74 -8.91 -0.21
C TYR A 104 -2.78 -7.78 -0.55
N HIS A 105 -2.28 -7.11 0.49
CA HIS A 105 -1.52 -5.86 0.32
C HIS A 105 -0.01 -6.02 0.46
N THR A 106 0.46 -7.11 1.09
CA THR A 106 1.87 -7.25 1.47
C THR A 106 2.32 -8.70 1.31
N GLN A 107 3.51 -8.94 0.80
CA GLN A 107 4.17 -10.26 0.82
C GLN A 107 4.57 -10.65 2.26
N PHE A 108 3.55 -10.71 3.11
CA PHE A 108 3.68 -10.95 4.54
C PHE A 108 4.35 -12.31 4.87
N PRO A 109 4.05 -13.42 4.16
CA PRO A 109 4.64 -14.72 4.47
C PRO A 109 6.15 -14.76 4.43
N ASP A 110 6.75 -14.26 3.35
CA ASP A 110 8.21 -14.32 3.18
C ASP A 110 8.92 -13.31 4.09
N TYR A 111 8.32 -12.14 4.28
CA TYR A 111 8.84 -11.13 5.20
C TYR A 111 8.85 -11.60 6.65
N VAL A 112 7.75 -12.16 7.13
CA VAL A 112 7.67 -12.68 8.51
C VAL A 112 8.54 -13.91 8.69
N ALA A 113 8.62 -14.81 7.69
CA ALA A 113 9.49 -15.97 7.71
C ALA A 113 10.96 -15.59 7.91
N ARG A 114 11.45 -14.58 7.16
CA ARG A 114 12.82 -14.05 7.32
C ARG A 114 13.09 -13.50 8.72
N ARG A 115 12.12 -12.83 9.31
CA ARG A 115 12.26 -12.19 10.62
C ARG A 115 12.09 -13.15 11.79
N THR A 116 11.16 -14.10 11.69
CA THR A 116 10.85 -15.06 12.75
C THR A 116 11.62 -16.38 12.64
N LYS A 117 12.33 -16.62 11.52
CA LYS A 117 12.97 -17.89 11.15
C LYS A 117 11.99 -19.08 11.07
N LEU A 118 10.68 -18.81 11.05
CA LEU A 118 9.65 -19.82 10.86
C LEU A 118 9.46 -20.11 9.36
N PRO A 119 9.11 -21.35 8.99
CA PRO A 119 8.89 -21.70 7.58
C PRO A 119 7.77 -20.87 6.92
N ALA A 120 8.02 -20.24 5.78
CA ALA A 120 7.04 -19.45 5.03
C ALA A 120 5.74 -20.20 4.73
N ARG A 121 5.82 -21.55 4.58
CA ARG A 121 4.65 -22.43 4.35
C ARG A 121 3.55 -22.30 5.42
N TRP A 122 3.88 -21.94 6.66
CA TRP A 122 2.89 -21.78 7.73
C TRP A 122 2.09 -20.49 7.55
N PHE A 123 2.79 -19.43 7.17
CA PHE A 123 2.16 -18.14 6.87
C PHE A 123 1.29 -18.26 5.61
N TRP A 124 1.76 -18.96 4.58
CA TRP A 124 0.98 -19.25 3.38
C TRP A 124 -0.27 -20.10 3.68
N LYS A 125 -0.19 -21.06 4.60
CA LYS A 125 -1.40 -21.79 5.05
C LYS A 125 -2.42 -20.86 5.69
N TYR A 126 -1.97 -19.89 6.52
CA TYR A 126 -2.85 -18.90 7.13
C TYR A 126 -3.48 -17.98 6.08
N ILE A 127 -2.69 -17.40 5.19
CA ILE A 127 -3.16 -16.52 4.10
C ILE A 127 -4.16 -17.27 3.21
N SER A 128 -3.83 -18.48 2.76
CA SER A 128 -4.72 -19.29 1.94
C SER A 128 -6.03 -19.62 2.69
N TRP A 129 -5.95 -19.99 3.96
CA TRP A 129 -7.13 -20.25 4.78
C TRP A 129 -8.00 -18.98 4.94
N PHE A 130 -7.38 -17.82 5.13
CA PHE A 130 -8.09 -16.56 5.32
C PHE A 130 -8.85 -16.13 4.07
N HIS A 131 -8.18 -16.14 2.92
CA HIS A 131 -8.73 -15.62 1.67
C HIS A 131 -9.61 -16.62 0.90
N ARG A 132 -9.43 -17.92 1.08
CA ARG A 132 -10.15 -18.96 0.33
C ARG A 132 -11.67 -18.79 0.25
N PRO A 133 -12.41 -18.36 1.30
CA PRO A 133 -13.86 -18.19 1.21
C PRO A 133 -14.30 -16.88 0.57
N ALA A 134 -13.37 -15.96 0.29
CA ALA A 134 -13.70 -14.71 -0.41
C ALA A 134 -14.12 -14.99 -1.86
N ARG A 135 -15.01 -14.20 -2.40
CA ARG A 135 -15.42 -14.29 -3.82
C ARG A 135 -14.33 -13.81 -4.77
N ALA A 136 -13.54 -12.84 -4.31
CA ALA A 136 -12.33 -12.40 -4.98
C ALA A 136 -11.34 -11.83 -3.98
N VAL A 137 -10.05 -11.93 -4.31
CA VAL A 137 -8.96 -11.29 -3.59
C VAL A 137 -8.42 -10.14 -4.44
N MET A 138 -8.51 -8.93 -3.93
CA MET A 138 -7.95 -7.76 -4.60
C MET A 138 -6.44 -7.71 -4.41
N VAL A 139 -5.70 -7.54 -5.49
CA VAL A 139 -4.23 -7.47 -5.52
C VAL A 139 -3.77 -6.26 -6.29
N SER A 140 -2.63 -5.71 -5.91
CA SER A 140 -2.11 -4.48 -6.55
C SER A 140 -1.41 -4.75 -7.88
N THR A 141 -0.91 -5.97 -8.10
CA THR A 141 -0.07 -6.29 -9.26
C THR A 141 -0.39 -7.66 -9.84
N ARG A 142 0.04 -7.88 -11.10
CA ARG A 142 -0.11 -9.17 -11.79
C ARG A 142 0.78 -10.25 -11.16
N THR A 143 1.98 -9.87 -10.71
CA THR A 143 2.88 -10.81 -10.03
C THR A 143 2.26 -11.34 -8.75
N MET A 144 1.63 -10.48 -7.94
CA MET A 144 0.88 -10.92 -6.76
C MET A 144 -0.30 -11.82 -7.12
N ALA A 145 -1.01 -11.52 -8.22
CA ALA A 145 -2.09 -12.40 -8.69
C ALA A 145 -1.59 -13.80 -9.04
N ALA A 146 -0.48 -13.89 -9.77
CA ALA A 146 0.15 -15.17 -10.13
C ALA A 146 0.63 -15.94 -8.90
N GLU A 147 1.21 -15.26 -7.91
CA GLU A 147 1.66 -15.85 -6.66
C GLU A 147 0.48 -16.46 -5.87
N LEU A 148 -0.63 -15.72 -5.73
CA LEU A 148 -1.82 -16.23 -5.06
C LEU A 148 -2.45 -17.41 -5.81
N ALA A 149 -2.46 -17.38 -7.14
CA ALA A 149 -2.93 -18.48 -7.97
C ALA A 149 -2.08 -19.74 -7.77
N ALA A 150 -0.75 -19.61 -7.68
CA ALA A 150 0.17 -20.72 -7.38
C ALA A 150 -0.11 -21.37 -6.01
N HIS A 151 -0.68 -20.62 -5.08
CA HIS A 151 -1.12 -21.11 -3.76
C HIS A 151 -2.59 -21.57 -3.74
N GLY A 152 -3.25 -21.71 -4.90
CA GLY A 152 -4.61 -22.21 -5.03
C GLY A 152 -5.68 -21.30 -4.43
N LEU A 153 -5.44 -19.98 -4.44
CA LEU A 153 -6.41 -19.00 -3.97
C LEU A 153 -7.45 -18.66 -5.05
N PRO A 154 -8.65 -18.18 -4.63
CA PRO A 154 -9.74 -17.87 -5.56
C PRO A 154 -9.36 -16.76 -6.54
N ALA A 155 -10.29 -16.48 -7.46
CA ALA A 155 -10.11 -15.46 -8.48
C ALA A 155 -9.59 -14.15 -7.89
N THR A 156 -8.45 -13.70 -8.40
CA THR A 156 -7.88 -12.40 -8.05
C THR A 156 -8.45 -11.31 -8.95
N ARG A 157 -8.58 -10.10 -8.42
CA ARG A 157 -8.96 -8.90 -9.16
C ARG A 157 -7.91 -7.82 -8.98
N LEU A 158 -7.48 -7.21 -10.07
CA LEU A 158 -6.51 -6.12 -9.99
C LEU A 158 -7.17 -4.88 -9.38
N TRP A 159 -6.51 -4.35 -8.39
CA TRP A 159 -6.82 -3.09 -7.75
C TRP A 159 -5.54 -2.28 -7.62
N GLY A 160 -5.24 -1.50 -8.66
CA GLY A 160 -4.05 -0.66 -8.75
C GLY A 160 -4.05 0.47 -7.72
N ARG A 161 -3.01 1.25 -7.78
CA ARG A 161 -2.80 2.41 -6.92
C ARG A 161 -2.87 3.67 -7.75
N GLY A 162 -3.07 4.80 -7.08
CA GLY A 162 -3.07 6.10 -7.71
C GLY A 162 -2.04 7.04 -7.09
N VAL A 163 -1.81 8.13 -7.79
CA VAL A 163 -1.04 9.28 -7.33
C VAL A 163 -1.91 10.54 -7.42
N ASP A 164 -1.68 11.49 -6.55
CA ASP A 164 -2.33 12.80 -6.59
C ASP A 164 -1.70 13.66 -7.68
N LEU A 165 -2.28 13.60 -8.88
CA LEU A 165 -1.78 14.28 -10.07
C LEU A 165 -1.90 15.82 -10.00
N ALA A 166 -2.68 16.38 -9.07
CA ALA A 166 -2.69 17.81 -8.82
C ALA A 166 -1.48 18.28 -8.01
N CYS A 167 -0.90 17.35 -7.26
CA CYS A 167 0.26 17.61 -6.42
C CYS A 167 1.57 17.16 -7.08
N PHE A 168 1.61 15.91 -7.57
CA PHE A 168 2.78 15.30 -8.18
C PHE A 168 2.77 15.53 -9.69
N THR A 169 3.57 16.50 -10.11
CA THR A 169 3.68 16.96 -11.51
C THR A 169 5.11 17.45 -11.77
N PRO A 170 5.62 17.41 -13.00
CA PRO A 170 6.91 17.99 -13.34
C PRO A 170 7.02 19.48 -12.98
N ASP A 171 5.89 20.19 -12.96
CA ASP A 171 5.78 21.62 -12.65
C ASP A 171 5.65 21.90 -11.14
N ALA A 172 5.99 20.95 -10.27
CA ALA A 172 5.91 21.14 -8.81
C ALA A 172 6.88 22.18 -8.26
N GLY A 173 7.80 22.67 -9.11
CA GLY A 173 8.82 23.65 -8.78
C GLY A 173 10.13 23.01 -8.31
N THR A 174 11.11 23.84 -8.00
CA THR A 174 12.44 23.40 -7.51
C THR A 174 12.44 23.36 -6.00
N HIS A 175 12.90 22.25 -5.42
CA HIS A 175 13.08 22.14 -3.97
C HIS A 175 14.35 22.89 -3.54
N PRO A 176 14.29 23.86 -2.59
CA PRO A 176 15.43 24.71 -2.24
C PRO A 176 16.68 23.93 -1.83
N ALA A 177 16.54 22.86 -1.05
CA ALA A 177 17.67 22.05 -0.60
C ALA A 177 18.34 21.22 -1.73
N LEU A 178 17.75 21.15 -2.92
CA LEU A 178 18.31 20.40 -4.07
C LEU A 178 18.83 21.33 -5.17
N ALA A 179 18.56 22.64 -5.10
CA ALA A 179 18.83 23.59 -6.18
C ALA A 179 20.31 23.66 -6.52
N ASP A 180 21.17 23.73 -5.51
CA ASP A 180 22.62 23.95 -5.65
C ASP A 180 23.46 22.67 -5.49
N LEU A 181 22.80 21.49 -5.41
CA LEU A 181 23.54 20.23 -5.26
C LEU A 181 24.23 19.80 -6.56
N PRO A 182 25.45 19.24 -6.46
CA PRO A 182 26.14 18.63 -7.59
C PRO A 182 25.29 17.58 -8.30
N ARG A 183 25.20 17.69 -9.63
CA ARG A 183 24.42 16.77 -10.47
C ARG A 183 25.21 15.51 -10.85
N PRO A 184 24.53 14.38 -11.09
CA PRO A 184 23.09 14.18 -10.95
C PRO A 184 22.64 14.08 -9.49
N VAL A 185 21.43 14.60 -9.20
CA VAL A 185 20.79 14.42 -7.90
C VAL A 185 20.01 13.12 -7.90
N GLN A 186 20.45 12.18 -7.08
CA GLN A 186 19.85 10.88 -6.86
C GLN A 186 19.01 10.95 -5.59
N ILE A 187 17.71 10.60 -5.67
CA ILE A 187 16.81 10.71 -4.51
C ILE A 187 16.25 9.36 -4.11
N TYR A 188 16.24 9.07 -2.81
CA TYR A 188 15.44 8.04 -2.17
C TYR A 188 14.30 8.70 -1.41
N VAL A 189 13.10 8.13 -1.49
CA VAL A 189 11.93 8.55 -0.72
C VAL A 189 11.28 7.35 -0.09
N GLY A 190 11.03 7.40 1.22
CA GLY A 190 10.34 6.34 1.94
C GLY A 190 10.69 6.26 3.41
N ARG A 191 10.12 5.25 4.08
CA ARG A 191 10.47 4.96 5.48
C ARG A 191 11.96 4.60 5.59
N VAL A 192 12.65 5.24 6.54
CA VAL A 192 14.08 4.99 6.77
C VAL A 192 14.25 3.81 7.73
N ALA A 193 14.27 2.60 7.17
CA ALA A 193 14.32 1.34 7.91
C ALA A 193 15.14 0.27 7.16
N ILE A 194 15.62 -0.74 7.89
CA ILE A 194 16.53 -1.77 7.38
C ILE A 194 15.96 -2.49 6.16
N GLU A 195 14.66 -2.81 6.17
CA GLU A 195 13.99 -3.51 5.08
C GLU A 195 13.96 -2.73 3.76
N LYS A 196 14.21 -1.42 3.80
CA LYS A 196 14.27 -0.56 2.62
C LYS A 196 15.65 -0.53 1.95
N ASN A 197 16.64 -1.16 2.56
CA ASN A 197 17.98 -1.36 1.97
C ASN A 197 18.64 -0.05 1.51
N ILE A 198 18.44 1.04 2.26
CA ILE A 198 18.93 2.39 1.90
C ILE A 198 20.47 2.43 1.84
N GLU A 199 21.14 1.58 2.63
CA GLU A 199 22.59 1.45 2.60
C GLU A 199 23.09 1.12 1.19
N ALA A 200 22.44 0.22 0.46
CA ALA A 200 22.82 -0.11 -0.91
C ALA A 200 22.74 1.11 -1.87
N PHE A 201 21.82 2.05 -1.62
CA PHE A 201 21.78 3.31 -2.35
C PHE A 201 22.92 4.25 -1.91
N LEU A 202 23.17 4.35 -0.61
CA LEU A 202 24.23 5.23 -0.09
C LEU A 202 25.64 4.71 -0.40
N ASP A 203 25.81 3.40 -0.51
CA ASP A 203 27.06 2.74 -0.90
C ASP A 203 27.29 2.75 -2.43
N ALA A 204 26.26 3.02 -3.25
CA ALA A 204 26.41 3.09 -4.71
C ALA A 204 27.50 4.11 -5.10
N THR A 205 28.29 3.78 -6.11
CA THR A 205 29.49 4.58 -6.47
C THR A 205 29.23 5.62 -7.54
N HIS A 206 28.01 5.63 -8.15
CA HIS A 206 27.67 6.61 -9.18
C HIS A 206 27.84 8.05 -8.65
N PRO A 207 28.56 8.93 -9.39
CA PRO A 207 28.82 10.30 -8.94
C PRO A 207 27.53 11.13 -8.80
N GLY A 208 27.65 12.26 -8.10
CA GLY A 208 26.54 13.18 -7.84
C GLY A 208 26.07 13.17 -6.39
N SER A 209 24.98 13.85 -6.12
CA SER A 209 24.45 14.03 -4.76
C SER A 209 23.41 12.96 -4.41
N LYS A 210 23.51 12.40 -3.21
CA LYS A 210 22.57 11.42 -2.69
C LYS A 210 21.64 12.06 -1.66
N VAL A 211 20.35 12.06 -1.93
CA VAL A 211 19.33 12.68 -1.10
C VAL A 211 18.40 11.60 -0.54
N VAL A 212 18.18 11.61 0.77
CA VAL A 212 17.27 10.71 1.47
C VAL A 212 16.13 11.52 2.07
N VAL A 213 14.92 11.24 1.61
CA VAL A 213 13.67 11.83 2.11
C VAL A 213 12.88 10.78 2.87
N GLY A 214 12.57 11.07 4.12
CA GLY A 214 11.80 10.19 4.98
C GLY A 214 12.27 10.19 6.43
N ASP A 215 11.55 9.43 7.24
CA ASP A 215 11.85 9.22 8.64
C ASP A 215 11.75 7.74 9.00
N GLY A 216 12.37 7.34 10.10
CA GLY A 216 12.32 5.98 10.59
C GLY A 216 13.47 5.58 11.50
N PRO A 217 13.42 4.34 12.02
CA PRO A 217 14.33 3.89 13.07
C PRO A 217 15.81 3.89 12.68
N SER A 218 16.13 3.82 11.37
CA SER A 218 17.52 3.80 10.89
C SER A 218 18.08 5.19 10.57
N LEU A 219 17.29 6.27 10.65
CA LEU A 219 17.71 7.60 10.20
C LEU A 219 18.95 8.12 10.95
N ALA A 220 18.95 8.01 12.28
CA ALA A 220 20.08 8.52 13.08
C ALA A 220 21.39 7.76 12.81
N SER A 221 21.32 6.45 12.64
CA SER A 221 22.48 5.61 12.33
C SER A 221 23.02 5.89 10.92
N LEU A 222 22.13 6.05 9.92
CA LEU A 222 22.53 6.35 8.56
C LEU A 222 23.18 7.75 8.44
N ARG A 223 22.62 8.77 9.07
CA ARG A 223 23.22 10.11 9.12
C ARG A 223 24.67 10.09 9.67
N LYS A 224 24.89 9.29 10.71
CA LYS A 224 26.22 9.15 11.31
C LYS A 224 27.20 8.41 10.40
N ARG A 225 26.71 7.39 9.69
CA ARG A 225 27.53 6.54 8.82
C ARG A 225 27.85 7.20 7.46
N TYR A 226 26.92 8.01 6.96
CA TYR A 226 27.02 8.67 5.64
C TYR A 226 26.90 10.20 5.79
N PRO A 227 27.95 10.86 6.30
CA PRO A 227 27.90 12.31 6.58
C PRO A 227 27.76 13.16 5.32
N ASP A 228 28.17 12.65 4.15
CA ASP A 228 28.05 13.34 2.86
C ASP A 228 26.65 13.18 2.23
N GLY A 229 25.78 12.36 2.81
CA GLY A 229 24.39 12.18 2.36
C GLY A 229 23.48 13.32 2.84
N HIS A 230 22.58 13.77 1.97
CA HIS A 230 21.63 14.83 2.29
C HIS A 230 20.32 14.23 2.83
N PHE A 231 20.08 14.31 4.13
CA PHE A 231 18.89 13.77 4.79
C PHE A 231 17.89 14.88 5.13
N LEU A 232 16.80 14.97 4.35
CA LEU A 232 15.83 16.07 4.47
C LEU A 232 14.74 15.80 5.53
N GLY A 233 14.65 14.57 6.06
CA GLY A 233 13.53 14.19 6.90
C GLY A 233 12.27 13.88 6.08
N ALA A 234 11.12 13.81 6.75
CA ALA A 234 9.86 13.47 6.10
C ALA A 234 9.26 14.71 5.40
N LEU A 235 9.11 14.65 4.08
CA LEU A 235 8.42 15.67 3.26
C LEU A 235 7.02 15.20 2.88
N ARG A 236 6.12 16.13 2.55
CA ARG A 236 4.73 15.84 2.14
C ARG A 236 4.22 16.82 1.11
N GLY A 237 3.15 16.40 0.39
CA GLY A 237 2.44 17.27 -0.55
C GLY A 237 3.39 17.90 -1.58
N ARG A 238 3.23 19.20 -1.82
CA ARG A 238 4.02 19.93 -2.82
C ARG A 238 5.52 19.96 -2.53
N GLU A 239 5.92 19.96 -1.27
CA GLU A 239 7.33 19.93 -0.88
C GLU A 239 7.98 18.61 -1.31
N LEU A 240 7.29 17.47 -1.11
CA LEU A 240 7.74 16.17 -1.61
C LEU A 240 7.74 16.12 -3.14
N ALA A 241 6.69 16.65 -3.78
CA ALA A 241 6.60 16.68 -5.24
C ALA A 241 7.74 17.52 -5.86
N SER A 242 8.08 18.69 -5.27
CA SER A 242 9.21 19.50 -5.73
C SER A 242 10.55 18.79 -5.54
N ALA A 243 10.72 17.99 -4.48
CA ALA A 243 11.92 17.19 -4.28
C ALA A 243 12.09 16.12 -5.39
N TYR A 244 11.00 15.41 -5.75
CA TYR A 244 11.03 14.50 -6.90
C TYR A 244 11.34 15.24 -8.21
N ALA A 245 10.59 16.32 -8.51
CA ALA A 245 10.78 17.08 -9.76
C ALA A 245 12.20 17.64 -9.92
N SER A 246 12.87 17.97 -8.80
CA SER A 246 14.25 18.49 -8.76
C SER A 246 15.30 17.40 -8.90
N ALA A 247 14.99 16.14 -8.66
CA ALA A 247 15.93 15.04 -8.77
C ALA A 247 16.09 14.58 -10.24
N ASP A 248 17.26 14.01 -10.55
CA ASP A 248 17.55 13.47 -11.88
C ASP A 248 17.14 12.00 -11.99
N VAL A 249 17.20 11.25 -10.88
CA VAL A 249 16.77 9.85 -10.80
C VAL A 249 16.24 9.54 -9.39
N PHE A 250 15.15 8.80 -9.34
CA PHE A 250 14.65 8.20 -8.11
C PHE A 250 15.22 6.79 -7.97
N VAL A 251 15.89 6.53 -6.85
CA VAL A 251 16.52 5.24 -6.57
C VAL A 251 15.64 4.46 -5.60
N PHE A 252 15.18 3.27 -6.02
CA PHE A 252 14.35 2.38 -5.24
C PHE A 252 15.11 1.09 -4.86
N PRO A 253 15.90 1.10 -3.77
CA PRO A 253 16.79 0.00 -3.40
C PRO A 253 16.08 -1.12 -2.65
N SER A 254 14.78 -1.00 -2.38
CA SER A 254 14.00 -2.02 -1.65
C SER A 254 13.90 -3.31 -2.44
N ARG A 255 13.97 -4.45 -1.72
CA ARG A 255 13.83 -5.80 -2.30
C ARG A 255 12.54 -6.50 -1.87
N THR A 256 11.67 -5.83 -1.10
CA THR A 256 10.52 -6.47 -0.43
C THR A 256 9.18 -5.75 -0.65
N ASP A 257 9.17 -4.66 -1.38
CA ASP A 257 7.93 -3.91 -1.66
C ASP A 257 7.08 -4.60 -2.73
N THR A 258 5.77 -4.60 -2.51
CA THR A 258 4.81 -5.24 -3.42
C THR A 258 4.33 -4.33 -4.56
N PHE A 259 4.38 -3.01 -4.40
CA PHE A 259 3.99 -2.04 -5.41
C PHE A 259 4.95 -0.84 -5.43
N GLY A 260 5.12 -0.14 -4.29
CA GLY A 260 5.94 1.06 -4.20
C GLY A 260 5.25 2.32 -4.75
N LEU A 261 4.30 2.88 -3.99
CA LEU A 261 3.63 4.16 -4.34
C LEU A 261 4.61 5.27 -4.71
N VAL A 262 5.75 5.31 -4.06
CA VAL A 262 6.82 6.29 -4.29
C VAL A 262 7.39 6.26 -5.72
N MET A 263 7.34 5.11 -6.41
CA MET A 263 7.74 5.02 -7.81
C MET A 263 6.79 5.78 -8.73
N ILE A 264 5.48 5.60 -8.55
CA ILE A 264 4.49 6.31 -9.38
C ILE A 264 4.43 7.80 -9.04
N GLU A 265 4.77 8.20 -7.81
CA GLU A 265 4.94 9.62 -7.43
C GLU A 265 6.14 10.23 -8.15
N ALA A 266 7.29 9.54 -8.16
CA ALA A 266 8.48 9.97 -8.90
C ALA A 266 8.19 10.11 -10.41
N LEU A 267 7.57 9.08 -11.00
CA LEU A 267 7.19 9.08 -12.42
C LEU A 267 6.24 10.22 -12.76
N ALA A 268 5.23 10.49 -11.92
CA ALA A 268 4.30 11.59 -12.13
C ALA A 268 5.00 12.96 -12.12
N CYS A 269 6.11 13.10 -11.38
CA CYS A 269 6.98 14.26 -11.38
C CYS A 269 8.02 14.25 -12.53
N GLY A 270 7.97 13.26 -13.44
CA GLY A 270 8.90 13.13 -14.54
C GLY A 270 10.28 12.61 -14.10
N THR A 271 10.40 11.96 -12.97
CA THR A 271 11.67 11.45 -12.46
C THR A 271 11.79 9.96 -12.75
N PRO A 272 12.76 9.54 -13.59
CA PRO A 272 12.97 8.13 -13.94
C PRO A 272 13.40 7.32 -12.72
N VAL A 273 13.14 6.02 -12.75
CA VAL A 273 13.36 5.12 -11.62
C VAL A 273 14.52 4.16 -11.87
N ALA A 274 15.43 4.04 -10.92
CA ALA A 274 16.44 2.98 -10.84
C ALA A 274 16.10 2.01 -9.72
N ALA A 275 16.04 0.70 -9.98
CA ALA A 275 15.59 -0.28 -9.01
C ALA A 275 16.27 -1.65 -9.18
N TYR A 276 16.10 -2.53 -8.19
CA TYR A 276 16.36 -3.96 -8.37
C TYR A 276 15.20 -4.66 -9.11
N PRO A 277 15.46 -5.76 -9.85
CA PRO A 277 14.44 -6.54 -10.56
C PRO A 277 13.64 -7.43 -9.59
N VAL A 278 12.79 -6.79 -8.78
CA VAL A 278 11.92 -7.43 -7.79
C VAL A 278 10.44 -7.13 -8.06
N PRO A 279 9.48 -7.84 -7.46
CA PRO A 279 8.07 -7.79 -7.84
C PRO A 279 7.46 -6.40 -8.03
N GLY A 280 7.68 -5.46 -7.10
CA GLY A 280 7.13 -4.10 -7.23
C GLY A 280 7.62 -3.38 -8.51
N PRO A 281 8.92 -3.16 -8.70
CA PRO A 281 9.48 -2.60 -9.92
C PRO A 281 9.09 -3.35 -11.21
N LEU A 282 9.13 -4.70 -11.21
CA LEU A 282 8.76 -5.51 -12.36
C LEU A 282 7.30 -5.29 -12.83
N ASP A 283 6.40 -4.97 -11.90
CA ASP A 283 4.99 -4.74 -12.21
C ASP A 283 4.67 -3.27 -12.55
N VAL A 284 5.50 -2.33 -12.09
CA VAL A 284 5.23 -0.88 -12.19
C VAL A 284 6.02 -0.23 -13.31
N LEU A 285 7.28 -0.61 -13.51
CA LEU A 285 8.17 0.06 -14.45
C LEU A 285 8.06 -0.53 -15.86
N THR A 286 8.25 0.35 -16.86
CA THR A 286 8.47 -0.03 -18.25
C THR A 286 9.90 0.36 -18.66
N PRO A 287 10.45 -0.19 -19.76
CA PRO A 287 11.79 0.17 -20.22
C PRO A 287 11.99 1.68 -20.46
N GLU A 288 10.91 2.42 -20.75
CA GLU A 288 10.90 3.86 -21.01
C GLU A 288 10.86 4.70 -19.73
N THR A 289 10.56 4.09 -18.57
CA THR A 289 10.29 4.83 -17.31
C THR A 289 11.18 4.44 -16.15
N GLY A 290 11.85 3.29 -16.26
CA GLY A 290 12.79 2.87 -15.24
C GLY A 290 13.70 1.74 -15.70
N VAL A 291 14.84 1.63 -15.05
CA VAL A 291 15.82 0.58 -15.29
C VAL A 291 15.97 -0.29 -14.06
N MET A 292 15.93 -1.59 -14.27
CA MET A 292 16.13 -2.58 -13.22
C MET A 292 17.40 -3.38 -13.50
N ASP A 293 18.29 -3.43 -12.53
CA ASP A 293 19.51 -4.23 -12.60
C ASP A 293 19.87 -4.80 -11.23
N THR A 294 20.62 -5.90 -11.19
CA THR A 294 21.19 -6.47 -9.96
C THR A 294 22.28 -5.58 -9.38
N GLU A 295 22.94 -4.79 -10.24
CA GLU A 295 23.92 -3.77 -9.89
C GLU A 295 23.25 -2.39 -9.92
N LEU A 296 23.07 -1.78 -8.75
CA LEU A 296 22.32 -0.53 -8.62
C LEU A 296 22.97 0.63 -9.37
N ASP A 297 24.30 0.67 -9.45
CA ASP A 297 25.05 1.66 -10.23
C ASP A 297 24.72 1.61 -11.72
N VAL A 298 24.55 0.40 -12.27
CA VAL A 298 24.14 0.20 -13.67
C VAL A 298 22.71 0.70 -13.89
N ALA A 299 21.81 0.39 -12.95
CA ALA A 299 20.44 0.88 -13.00
C ALA A 299 20.37 2.41 -12.95
N ILE A 300 21.13 3.05 -12.05
CA ILE A 300 21.20 4.51 -11.92
C ILE A 300 21.73 5.16 -13.20
N ALA A 301 22.91 4.71 -13.68
CA ALA A 301 23.53 5.26 -14.88
C ALA A 301 22.64 5.16 -16.13
N SER A 302 21.87 4.09 -16.23
CA SER A 302 20.97 3.87 -17.36
C SER A 302 19.67 4.65 -17.21
N ALA A 303 19.09 4.73 -16.01
CA ALA A 303 17.87 5.47 -15.74
C ALA A 303 18.04 6.99 -15.98
N LEU A 304 19.22 7.54 -15.71
CA LEU A 304 19.56 8.95 -15.98
C LEU A 304 19.47 9.35 -17.47
N ARG A 305 19.39 8.37 -18.39
CA ARG A 305 19.29 8.62 -19.84
C ARG A 305 17.85 8.60 -20.35
N LEU A 306 16.88 8.25 -19.48
CA LEU A 306 15.47 8.13 -19.86
C LEU A 306 14.82 9.49 -20.03
N ASP A 307 13.83 9.56 -20.90
CA ASP A 307 13.05 10.77 -21.14
C ASP A 307 12.10 11.07 -19.99
N ARG A 308 12.31 12.19 -19.33
CA ARG A 308 11.48 12.67 -18.22
C ARG A 308 10.03 12.93 -18.64
N ALA A 309 9.79 13.35 -19.90
CA ALA A 309 8.44 13.60 -20.42
C ALA A 309 7.69 12.25 -20.57
N ALA A 310 8.35 11.21 -21.04
CA ALA A 310 7.79 9.86 -21.11
C ALA A 310 7.47 9.32 -19.70
N CYS A 311 8.36 9.52 -18.73
CA CYS A 311 8.12 9.17 -17.33
C CYS A 311 6.86 9.86 -16.79
N ALA A 312 6.73 11.18 -16.99
CA ALA A 312 5.57 11.95 -16.56
C ALA A 312 4.28 11.51 -17.25
N ALA A 313 4.33 11.24 -18.55
CA ALA A 313 3.18 10.74 -19.30
C ALA A 313 2.68 9.40 -18.75
N TYR A 314 3.59 8.47 -18.47
CA TYR A 314 3.26 7.20 -17.85
C TYR A 314 2.76 7.35 -16.42
N GLY A 315 3.42 8.18 -15.61
CA GLY A 315 3.01 8.46 -14.22
C GLY A 315 1.57 8.97 -14.12
N ARG A 316 1.10 9.78 -15.09
CA ARG A 316 -0.29 10.25 -15.18
C ARG A 316 -1.32 9.15 -15.39
N SER A 317 -0.93 7.96 -15.85
CA SER A 317 -1.86 6.84 -16.01
C SER A 317 -2.31 6.26 -14.65
N PHE A 318 -1.57 6.51 -13.58
CA PHE A 318 -1.89 6.05 -12.22
C PHE A 318 -2.78 7.07 -11.50
N SER A 319 -4.08 7.08 -11.78
CA SER A 319 -5.01 8.00 -11.11
C SER A 319 -5.78 7.31 -9.99
N TRP A 320 -6.11 8.07 -8.93
CA TRP A 320 -6.98 7.61 -7.86
C TRP A 320 -8.41 7.33 -8.33
N GLU A 321 -8.87 8.02 -9.37
CA GLU A 321 -10.15 7.78 -10.02
C GLU A 321 -10.21 6.38 -10.62
N THR A 322 -9.15 5.98 -11.31
CA THR A 322 -9.01 4.62 -11.86
C THR A 322 -8.94 3.58 -10.75
N SER A 323 -8.17 3.83 -9.68
CA SER A 323 -8.09 2.94 -8.54
C SER A 323 -9.45 2.76 -7.83
N ALA A 324 -10.19 3.84 -7.60
CA ALA A 324 -11.53 3.79 -7.00
C ALA A 324 -12.53 3.02 -7.87
N ARG A 325 -12.51 3.22 -9.19
CA ARG A 325 -13.34 2.47 -10.14
C ARG A 325 -13.00 0.98 -10.14
N GLN A 326 -11.71 0.62 -10.15
CA GLN A 326 -11.27 -0.77 -10.04
C GLN A 326 -11.75 -1.41 -8.74
N PHE A 327 -11.62 -0.69 -7.61
CA PHE A 327 -12.13 -1.17 -6.33
C PHE A 327 -13.62 -1.44 -6.38
N LEU A 328 -14.42 -0.48 -6.86
CA LEU A 328 -15.87 -0.60 -6.96
C LEU A 328 -16.29 -1.78 -7.84
N THR A 329 -15.67 -1.92 -9.02
CA THR A 329 -15.93 -3.03 -9.96
C THR A 329 -15.53 -4.38 -9.38
N ALA A 330 -14.53 -4.39 -8.49
CA ALA A 330 -14.05 -5.60 -7.85
C ALA A 330 -14.89 -6.04 -6.63
N LEU A 331 -15.79 -5.20 -6.13
CA LEU A 331 -16.70 -5.56 -5.04
C LEU A 331 -17.74 -6.59 -5.49
N GLU A 332 -18.19 -7.40 -4.54
CA GLU A 332 -19.31 -8.35 -4.74
C GLU A 332 -20.51 -7.89 -3.92
N PRO A 333 -21.74 -7.99 -4.44
CA PRO A 333 -22.93 -7.80 -3.63
C PRO A 333 -22.96 -8.77 -2.46
N LEU A 334 -23.33 -8.30 -1.28
CA LEU A 334 -23.31 -9.09 -0.04
C LEU A 334 -24.19 -10.34 -0.15
N GLY A 335 -25.31 -10.22 -0.85
CA GLY A 335 -26.18 -11.36 -1.18
C GLY A 335 -26.98 -11.93 0.00
N VAL A 336 -26.96 -11.27 1.16
CA VAL A 336 -27.84 -11.58 2.30
C VAL A 336 -29.13 -10.81 2.10
N PRO A 337 -30.33 -11.45 2.07
CA PRO A 337 -31.58 -10.72 2.00
C PRO A 337 -31.74 -9.77 3.19
N ALA A 338 -32.19 -8.54 2.96
CA ALA A 338 -32.36 -7.52 4.01
C ALA A 338 -33.28 -8.01 5.16
N GLU A 339 -34.27 -8.82 4.85
CA GLU A 339 -35.19 -9.42 5.82
C GLU A 339 -34.53 -10.37 6.83
N GLN A 340 -33.37 -10.99 6.50
CA GLN A 340 -32.64 -11.85 7.45
C GLN A 340 -31.77 -11.05 8.43
N VAL A 341 -31.47 -9.83 8.11
CA VAL A 341 -30.68 -8.94 9.00
C VAL A 341 -31.56 -8.39 10.11
N GLU A 342 -32.80 -8.01 9.80
CA GLU A 342 -33.78 -7.49 10.78
C GLU A 342 -34.26 -8.56 11.75
N GLN A 343 -34.59 -9.76 11.28
CA GLN A 343 -35.09 -10.85 12.13
C GLN A 343 -34.06 -11.38 13.13
N GLN A 344 -32.81 -11.26 12.87
CA GLN A 344 -31.75 -11.69 13.79
C GLN A 344 -31.51 -10.68 14.92
N CYS A 345 -31.72 -9.39 14.68
CA CYS A 345 -31.66 -8.33 15.72
C CYS A 345 -32.85 -8.51 16.73
N ASP A 346 -34.05 -8.84 16.24
CA ASP A 346 -35.22 -8.98 17.09
C ASP A 346 -35.15 -10.22 18.00
N HIS A 347 -34.51 -11.30 17.55
CA HIS A 347 -34.36 -12.51 18.37
C HIS A 347 -33.26 -12.42 19.45
N GLU A 348 -32.21 -11.61 19.25
CA GLU A 348 -31.15 -11.41 20.26
C GLU A 348 -31.54 -10.34 21.29
N CYS A 349 -32.37 -9.35 20.94
CA CYS A 349 -32.95 -8.39 21.91
C CYS A 349 -34.04 -8.97 22.81
N ALA A 350 -34.66 -10.10 22.45
CA ALA A 350 -35.69 -10.77 23.25
C ALA A 350 -35.10 -11.81 24.23
N ALA A 351 -33.78 -12.03 24.22
CA ALA A 351 -33.07 -13.04 25.01
C ALA A 351 -32.15 -12.45 26.08
N GLU A 352 -32.15 -11.12 26.29
CA GLU A 352 -31.58 -10.40 27.43
C GLU A 352 -32.69 -9.81 28.32
#